data_6a622a78f74d9c86ae6ff20e38313149
#
_entry.id   6a622a78f74d9c86ae6ff20e38313149
#
_cell.length_a   1.000
_cell.length_b   1.000
_cell.length_c   1.000
_cell.angle_alpha   90.00
_cell.angle_beta   90.00
_cell.angle_gamma   90.00
#
_symmetry.space_group_name_H-M   'P 1'
#
loop_
_entity.id
_entity.type
_entity.pdbx_description
1 polymer ?
#
loop_
_entity_poly.entity_id
_entity_poly.type
_entity_poly.pdbx_seq_one_letter_code
_entity_poly.pdbx_strand_id
1 'polypeptide(L)'
;MIHDPYQAGSDELQSHLEGEGLNVRDVHGAILREKDDPRDGYEPIPLWLVSAFMALVFWAGAYLSFYSGGFQSDVFDPVQVSWAGGGAVVKGPPDPMVVGKRLFTANCVACHQPTGLGVAGQFPPLAGSEWVLGGDWHGDNHLIRILLHGLQGPVQVKGSTYNGAMAPWKQLKDGQIAMILTYIRNEWGNSAPPITAGQVAKIRDETAGQTEPYTQKIGRAHV
;
A
#
# COMPACT_ATOMS: atom_id res chain seq x y z
N MET A 1 -1.28 -72.61 -32.17
CA MET A 1 -2.33 -71.63 -32.50
C MET A 1 -3.20 -71.50 -31.29
N ILE A 2 -3.06 -70.40 -30.55
CA ILE A 2 -3.86 -70.13 -29.36
C ILE A 2 -5.02 -69.32 -29.84
N HIS A 3 -6.25 -69.94 -29.83
CA HIS A 3 -7.48 -69.23 -30.09
C HIS A 3 -7.76 -68.26 -28.93
N ASP A 4 -7.79 -66.99 -29.23
CA ASP A 4 -8.16 -65.96 -28.25
C ASP A 4 -9.69 -65.99 -28.04
N PRO A 5 -10.20 -66.38 -26.84
CA PRO A 5 -11.60 -66.48 -26.56
C PRO A 5 -12.36 -65.13 -26.57
N TYR A 6 -11.65 -64.00 -26.65
CA TYR A 6 -12.23 -62.68 -26.69
C TYR A 6 -12.68 -62.25 -28.10
N GLN A 7 -12.11 -62.89 -29.17
CA GLN A 7 -12.47 -62.54 -30.53
C GLN A 7 -13.84 -63.15 -30.95
N ALA A 8 -14.18 -64.31 -30.41
CA ALA A 8 -15.48 -64.93 -30.75
C ALA A 8 -16.70 -64.18 -30.18
N GLY A 9 -16.57 -63.49 -29.05
CA GLY A 9 -17.64 -62.67 -28.47
C GLY A 9 -17.83 -61.32 -29.15
N SER A 10 -16.79 -60.79 -29.78
CA SER A 10 -16.93 -59.51 -30.50
C SER A 10 -17.62 -59.69 -31.85
N ASP A 11 -17.39 -60.81 -32.52
CA ASP A 11 -18.01 -61.07 -33.82
C ASP A 11 -19.48 -61.39 -33.71
N GLU A 12 -19.91 -62.09 -32.62
CA GLU A 12 -21.31 -62.36 -32.34
C GLU A 12 -22.08 -61.09 -31.94
N LEU A 13 -21.47 -60.19 -31.18
CA LEU A 13 -22.07 -58.94 -30.82
C LEU A 13 -22.18 -58.03 -32.04
N GLN A 14 -21.23 -58.08 -32.94
CA GLN A 14 -21.18 -57.27 -34.16
C GLN A 14 -22.25 -57.74 -35.17
N SER A 15 -22.49 -59.07 -35.29
CA SER A 15 -23.53 -59.60 -36.13
C SER A 15 -24.95 -59.30 -35.64
N HIS A 16 -25.16 -59.17 -34.32
CA HIS A 16 -26.42 -58.77 -33.73
C HIS A 16 -26.74 -57.27 -33.96
N LEU A 17 -25.71 -56.46 -33.99
CA LEU A 17 -25.85 -55.01 -34.25
C LEU A 17 -26.06 -54.69 -35.74
N GLU A 18 -25.61 -55.57 -36.64
CA GLU A 18 -25.85 -55.40 -38.09
C GLU A 18 -27.27 -55.84 -38.52
N GLY A 19 -27.99 -56.63 -37.66
CA GLY A 19 -29.35 -57.12 -37.95
C GLY A 19 -30.46 -56.09 -37.78
N GLU A 20 -30.26 -54.99 -37.10
CA GLU A 20 -31.32 -54.01 -36.81
C GLU A 20 -31.17 -52.66 -37.53
N GLY A 21 -30.46 -52.59 -38.64
CA GLY A 21 -30.55 -51.46 -39.58
C GLY A 21 -30.15 -50.05 -39.03
N LEU A 22 -29.67 -49.95 -37.81
CA LEU A 22 -29.13 -48.73 -37.21
C LEU A 22 -27.61 -48.84 -37.09
N ASN A 23 -26.94 -48.43 -38.14
CA ASN A 23 -25.48 -48.30 -38.05
C ASN A 23 -25.16 -47.18 -37.06
N VAL A 24 -24.70 -47.58 -35.88
CA VAL A 24 -24.35 -46.66 -34.80
C VAL A 24 -23.35 -45.60 -35.26
N ARG A 25 -22.54 -45.91 -36.27
CA ARG A 25 -21.62 -44.93 -36.89
C ARG A 25 -22.36 -43.82 -37.64
N ASP A 26 -23.51 -44.12 -38.26
CA ASP A 26 -24.26 -43.11 -39.01
C ASP A 26 -25.06 -42.18 -38.07
N VAL A 27 -25.47 -42.69 -36.91
CA VAL A 27 -26.11 -41.90 -35.87
C VAL A 27 -25.07 -41.06 -35.12
N HIS A 28 -23.92 -41.62 -34.86
CA HIS A 28 -22.83 -40.88 -34.18
C HIS A 28 -22.14 -39.90 -35.10
N GLY A 29 -22.12 -40.07 -36.42
CA GLY A 29 -21.59 -39.13 -37.39
C GLY A 29 -22.21 -37.74 -37.33
N ALA A 30 -23.49 -37.67 -36.90
CA ALA A 30 -24.15 -36.37 -36.67
C ALA A 30 -23.85 -35.76 -35.33
N ILE A 31 -23.46 -36.56 -34.33
CA ILE A 31 -23.12 -36.11 -32.97
C ILE A 31 -21.60 -35.78 -32.88
N LEU A 32 -20.77 -36.53 -33.57
CA LEU A 32 -19.33 -36.25 -33.74
C LEU A 32 -19.13 -35.07 -34.71
N ARG A 33 -19.58 -33.88 -34.28
CA ARG A 33 -19.19 -32.62 -34.93
C ARG A 33 -17.73 -32.26 -34.69
N GLU A 34 -17.03 -33.04 -33.92
CA GLU A 34 -15.60 -32.90 -33.76
C GLU A 34 -14.92 -33.43 -35.01
N LYS A 35 -14.58 -32.51 -35.87
CA LYS A 35 -13.57 -32.77 -36.89
C LYS A 35 -12.34 -33.26 -36.18
N ASP A 36 -11.74 -34.33 -36.69
CA ASP A 36 -10.49 -34.94 -36.29
C ASP A 36 -9.83 -34.35 -35.02
N ASP A 37 -9.39 -35.19 -34.08
CA ASP A 37 -8.71 -34.76 -32.86
C ASP A 37 -7.87 -33.53 -33.14
N PRO A 38 -7.99 -32.47 -32.30
CA PRO A 38 -7.20 -31.28 -32.50
C PRO A 38 -5.74 -31.77 -32.62
N ARG A 39 -5.21 -31.67 -33.82
CA ARG A 39 -3.82 -31.99 -34.03
C ARG A 39 -3.05 -31.03 -33.18
N ASP A 40 -2.49 -31.51 -32.07
CA ASP A 40 -1.40 -30.85 -31.36
C ASP A 40 -0.18 -30.81 -32.29
N GLY A 41 -0.40 -30.29 -33.47
CA GLY A 41 0.64 -30.04 -34.46
C GLY A 41 1.39 -28.81 -34.01
N TYR A 42 2.68 -28.92 -33.89
CA TYR A 42 3.59 -27.79 -33.85
C TYR A 42 3.42 -26.95 -35.13
N GLU A 43 2.30 -26.25 -35.25
CA GLU A 43 2.18 -25.24 -36.28
C GLU A 43 3.10 -24.10 -35.87
N PRO A 44 4.10 -23.78 -36.70
CA PRO A 44 5.03 -22.73 -36.36
C PRO A 44 4.27 -21.43 -36.19
N ILE A 45 4.49 -20.80 -35.03
CA ILE A 45 3.87 -19.51 -34.71
C ILE A 45 4.18 -18.54 -35.84
N PRO A 46 3.19 -17.88 -36.45
CA PRO A 46 3.41 -16.94 -37.54
C PRO A 46 4.42 -15.87 -37.13
N LEU A 47 5.44 -15.64 -37.97
CA LEU A 47 6.52 -14.68 -37.67
C LEU A 47 6.00 -13.27 -37.38
N TRP A 48 4.88 -12.88 -38.00
CA TRP A 48 4.26 -11.58 -37.71
C TRP A 48 3.76 -11.46 -36.26
N LEU A 49 3.25 -12.57 -35.69
CA LEU A 49 2.78 -12.61 -34.30
C LEU A 49 3.95 -12.50 -33.32
N VAL A 50 5.05 -13.19 -33.58
CA VAL A 50 6.30 -13.06 -32.81
C VAL A 50 6.82 -11.62 -32.89
N SER A 51 6.83 -11.03 -34.10
CA SER A 51 7.27 -9.65 -34.30
C SER A 51 6.37 -8.65 -33.55
N ALA A 52 5.06 -8.83 -33.59
CA ALA A 52 4.11 -8.00 -32.84
C ALA A 52 4.30 -8.11 -31.32
N PHE A 53 4.51 -9.33 -30.83
CA PHE A 53 4.79 -9.56 -29.39
C PHE A 53 6.11 -8.89 -28.97
N MET A 54 7.17 -9.05 -29.75
CA MET A 54 8.46 -8.40 -29.46
C MET A 54 8.35 -6.88 -29.49
N ALA A 55 7.59 -6.32 -30.43
CA ALA A 55 7.32 -4.88 -30.50
C ALA A 55 6.55 -4.39 -29.25
N LEU A 56 5.56 -5.15 -28.78
CA LEU A 56 4.81 -4.84 -27.55
C LEU A 56 5.71 -4.88 -26.31
N VAL A 57 6.55 -5.90 -26.18
CA VAL A 57 7.49 -6.03 -25.05
C VAL A 57 8.50 -4.88 -25.07
N PHE A 58 9.03 -4.56 -26.23
CA PHE A 58 9.95 -3.42 -26.42
C PHE A 58 9.26 -2.10 -26.04
N TRP A 59 8.04 -1.89 -26.54
CA TRP A 59 7.27 -0.69 -26.23
C TRP A 59 6.94 -0.59 -24.72
N ALA A 60 6.54 -1.71 -24.08
CA ALA A 60 6.28 -1.75 -22.67
C ALA A 60 7.55 -1.45 -21.84
N GLY A 61 8.70 -1.99 -22.25
CA GLY A 61 9.99 -1.70 -21.60
C GLY A 61 10.39 -0.22 -21.75
N ALA A 62 10.23 0.33 -22.95
CA ALA A 62 10.47 1.75 -23.20
C ALA A 62 9.51 2.62 -22.38
N TYR A 63 8.21 2.28 -22.39
CA TYR A 63 7.20 2.97 -21.58
C TYR A 63 7.57 2.97 -20.09
N LEU A 64 7.87 1.81 -19.53
CA LEU A 64 8.30 1.72 -18.14
C LEU A 64 9.59 2.51 -17.87
N SER A 65 10.56 2.45 -18.78
CA SER A 65 11.81 3.20 -18.62
C SER A 65 11.60 4.72 -18.60
N PHE A 66 10.72 5.23 -19.46
CA PHE A 66 10.42 6.66 -19.53
C PHE A 66 9.48 7.13 -18.43
N TYR A 67 8.56 6.28 -17.96
CA TYR A 67 7.47 6.68 -17.10
C TYR A 67 7.54 6.13 -15.66
N SER A 68 8.48 5.22 -15.35
CA SER A 68 8.69 4.71 -14.00
C SER A 68 9.46 5.65 -13.07
N GLY A 69 9.96 6.78 -13.60
CA GLY A 69 10.74 7.74 -12.83
C GLY A 69 12.00 7.14 -12.20
N GLY A 70 12.60 6.14 -12.83
CA GLY A 70 13.83 5.50 -12.34
C GLY A 70 13.63 4.64 -11.09
N PHE A 71 12.42 4.21 -10.81
CA PHE A 71 12.04 3.45 -9.60
C PHE A 71 12.36 4.17 -8.28
N GLN A 72 12.42 5.50 -8.32
CA GLN A 72 12.58 6.30 -7.11
C GLN A 72 11.26 6.38 -6.35
N SER A 73 11.31 6.32 -5.01
CA SER A 73 10.13 6.32 -4.14
C SER A 73 9.36 7.65 -4.14
N ASP A 74 9.97 8.69 -4.67
CA ASP A 74 9.47 10.08 -4.72
C ASP A 74 8.88 10.48 -6.08
N VAL A 75 8.88 9.59 -7.07
CA VAL A 75 8.36 9.85 -8.43
C VAL A 75 6.90 10.25 -8.45
N PHE A 76 6.12 9.74 -7.51
CA PHE A 76 4.70 10.09 -7.37
C PHE A 76 4.46 11.22 -6.37
N ASP A 77 5.52 11.93 -5.97
CA ASP A 77 5.38 13.12 -5.15
C ASP A 77 4.93 14.30 -6.03
N PRO A 78 3.67 14.78 -5.90
CA PRO A 78 3.16 15.87 -6.74
C PRO A 78 3.96 17.17 -6.59
N VAL A 79 4.82 17.27 -5.58
CA VAL A 79 5.67 18.46 -5.36
C VAL A 79 6.94 18.42 -6.22
N GLN A 80 7.35 17.25 -6.72
CA GLN A 80 8.60 17.10 -7.47
C GLN A 80 8.43 16.80 -8.95
N VAL A 81 7.22 16.51 -9.43
CA VAL A 81 7.03 16.05 -10.81
C VAL A 81 6.68 17.20 -11.75
N SER A 82 7.70 17.85 -12.26
CA SER A 82 7.63 18.53 -13.56
C SER A 82 8.38 17.69 -14.59
N TRP A 83 7.77 16.62 -15.09
CA TRP A 83 8.47 15.69 -15.94
C TRP A 83 8.08 15.72 -17.43
N ALA A 84 7.33 16.69 -17.87
CA ALA A 84 7.00 16.85 -19.28
C ALA A 84 7.46 18.19 -19.82
N GLY A 85 8.76 18.42 -19.84
CA GLY A 85 9.35 19.55 -20.55
C GLY A 85 9.62 20.78 -19.69
N GLY A 86 10.79 20.84 -19.09
CA GLY A 86 11.47 22.09 -18.75
C GLY A 86 10.83 22.98 -17.68
N GLY A 87 9.87 22.48 -16.90
CA GLY A 87 9.39 23.17 -15.72
C GLY A 87 10.47 23.17 -14.68
N ALA A 88 10.88 24.35 -14.22
CA ALA A 88 11.87 24.49 -13.15
C ALA A 88 11.49 23.58 -11.99
N VAL A 89 12.36 22.64 -11.66
CA VAL A 89 12.36 21.98 -10.35
C VAL A 89 12.34 23.14 -9.36
N VAL A 90 11.26 23.27 -8.61
CA VAL A 90 11.21 24.23 -7.51
C VAL A 90 12.29 23.74 -6.53
N LYS A 91 13.49 24.28 -6.65
CA LYS A 91 14.65 24.05 -5.79
C LYS A 91 14.45 24.73 -4.42
N GLY A 92 13.24 24.68 -3.91
CA GLY A 92 12.94 25.13 -2.56
C GLY A 92 12.86 23.91 -1.63
N PRO A 93 13.07 24.09 -0.33
CA PRO A 93 12.74 23.04 0.62
C PRO A 93 11.26 22.66 0.43
N PRO A 94 10.94 21.35 0.48
CA PRO A 94 9.57 20.87 0.28
C PRO A 94 8.63 21.55 1.29
N ASP A 95 7.44 21.94 0.83
CA ASP A 95 6.43 22.56 1.71
C ASP A 95 6.08 21.59 2.85
N PRO A 96 6.34 21.98 4.11
CA PRO A 96 6.07 21.13 5.27
C PRO A 96 4.59 20.71 5.38
N MET A 97 3.65 21.54 4.90
CA MET A 97 2.23 21.21 4.95
C MET A 97 1.86 20.11 3.97
N VAL A 98 2.39 20.16 2.76
CA VAL A 98 2.11 19.16 1.72
C VAL A 98 2.76 17.81 2.08
N VAL A 99 4.03 17.82 2.44
CA VAL A 99 4.75 16.59 2.82
C VAL A 99 4.22 16.03 4.13
N GLY A 100 3.97 16.90 5.12
CA GLY A 100 3.39 16.52 6.40
C GLY A 100 2.03 15.85 6.26
N LYS A 101 1.15 16.39 5.41
CA LYS A 101 -0.15 15.78 5.09
C LYS A 101 0.01 14.38 4.50
N ARG A 102 0.91 14.20 3.55
CA ARG A 102 1.18 12.89 2.93
C ARG A 102 1.68 11.88 3.97
N LEU A 103 2.64 12.27 4.78
CA LEU A 103 3.20 11.41 5.83
C LEU A 103 2.17 11.08 6.91
N PHE A 104 1.34 12.05 7.30
CA PHE A 104 0.22 11.84 8.21
C PHE A 104 -0.78 10.85 7.64
N THR A 105 -1.15 10.99 6.39
CA THR A 105 -2.08 10.07 5.70
C THR A 105 -1.53 8.65 5.65
N ALA A 106 -0.23 8.50 5.42
CA ALA A 106 0.38 7.18 5.34
C ALA A 106 0.53 6.46 6.69
N ASN A 107 0.71 7.22 7.80
CA ASN A 107 1.13 6.64 9.06
C ASN A 107 0.15 6.86 10.22
N CYS A 108 -0.66 7.91 10.19
CA CYS A 108 -1.40 8.40 11.37
C CYS A 108 -2.94 8.33 11.21
N VAL A 109 -3.44 8.41 9.97
CA VAL A 109 -4.87 8.47 9.64
C VAL A 109 -5.66 7.28 10.18
N ALA A 110 -5.06 6.08 10.21
CA ALA A 110 -5.73 4.88 10.70
C ALA A 110 -6.31 5.05 12.12
N CYS A 111 -5.60 5.78 12.98
CA CYS A 111 -6.01 6.04 14.36
C CYS A 111 -6.62 7.43 14.52
N HIS A 112 -5.96 8.47 14.01
CA HIS A 112 -6.37 9.86 14.24
C HIS A 112 -7.42 10.39 13.25
N GLN A 113 -7.80 9.61 12.25
CA GLN A 113 -8.76 9.92 11.19
C GLN A 113 -8.33 11.11 10.29
N PRO A 114 -8.84 11.22 9.06
CA PRO A 114 -8.51 12.33 8.16
C PRO A 114 -8.95 13.69 8.69
N THR A 115 -9.98 13.69 9.55
CA THR A 115 -10.54 14.88 10.20
C THR A 115 -9.76 15.32 11.44
N GLY A 116 -8.78 14.54 11.87
CA GLY A 116 -8.05 14.79 13.12
C GLY A 116 -8.87 14.63 14.39
N LEU A 117 -10.10 14.08 14.31
CA LEU A 117 -10.99 13.92 15.46
C LEU A 117 -10.72 12.65 16.28
N GLY A 118 -9.92 11.72 15.72
CA GLY A 118 -9.63 10.46 16.40
C GLY A 118 -10.84 9.55 16.52
N VAL A 119 -10.80 8.66 17.51
CA VAL A 119 -11.88 7.70 17.85
C VAL A 119 -12.19 7.81 19.33
N ALA A 120 -13.43 8.12 19.66
CA ALA A 120 -13.87 8.33 21.05
C ALA A 120 -13.46 7.17 21.98
N GLY A 121 -12.88 7.50 23.10
CA GLY A 121 -12.42 6.55 24.12
C GLY A 121 -11.13 5.78 23.77
N GLN A 122 -10.71 5.77 22.50
CA GLN A 122 -9.51 5.03 22.04
C GLN A 122 -8.39 5.95 21.60
N PHE A 123 -8.62 6.75 20.56
CA PHE A 123 -7.59 7.58 19.95
C PHE A 123 -7.97 9.06 20.08
N PRO A 124 -7.13 9.88 20.71
CA PRO A 124 -7.47 11.26 21.01
C PRO A 124 -7.54 12.12 19.75
N PRO A 125 -8.38 13.18 19.77
CA PRO A 125 -8.40 14.17 18.71
C PRO A 125 -7.09 14.96 18.69
N LEU A 126 -6.66 15.32 17.47
CA LEU A 126 -5.57 16.26 17.21
C LEU A 126 -6.13 17.65 16.92
N ALA A 127 -7.32 17.71 16.35
CA ALA A 127 -8.04 18.96 16.04
C ALA A 127 -8.44 19.70 17.33
N GLY A 128 -7.92 20.91 17.49
CA GLY A 128 -8.16 21.75 18.68
C GLY A 128 -7.70 21.15 20.00
N SER A 129 -6.76 20.22 19.94
CA SER A 129 -6.22 19.57 21.15
C SER A 129 -5.23 20.49 21.85
N GLU A 130 -5.38 20.63 23.15
CA GLU A 130 -4.43 21.34 24.02
C GLU A 130 -3.02 20.70 23.97
N TRP A 131 -2.96 19.40 23.73
CA TRP A 131 -1.68 18.69 23.53
C TRP A 131 -0.97 19.09 22.25
N VAL A 132 -1.69 19.39 21.20
CA VAL A 132 -1.14 19.79 19.90
C VAL A 132 -0.78 21.27 19.86
N LEU A 133 -1.63 22.12 20.48
CA LEU A 133 -1.47 23.56 20.44
C LEU A 133 -0.40 24.08 21.41
N GLY A 134 -0.01 23.27 22.40
CA GLY A 134 0.97 23.70 23.41
C GLY A 134 0.32 24.68 24.40
N GLY A 135 -0.40 24.16 25.39
CA GLY A 135 -0.80 24.93 26.55
C GLY A 135 0.33 25.04 27.58
N ASP A 136 0.07 25.67 28.72
CA ASP A 136 1.05 26.01 29.78
C ASP A 136 1.88 24.84 30.32
N TRP A 137 1.55 23.63 29.97
CA TRP A 137 2.26 22.41 30.43
C TRP A 137 2.75 21.49 29.33
N HIS A 138 2.55 21.81 28.09
CA HIS A 138 2.92 20.97 26.95
C HIS A 138 3.84 21.76 26.02
N GLY A 139 5.11 21.91 26.40
CA GLY A 139 6.10 22.45 25.48
C GLY A 139 6.18 21.64 24.18
N ASP A 140 6.73 22.22 23.12
CA ASP A 140 6.88 21.56 21.80
C ASP A 140 7.55 20.18 21.86
N ASN A 141 8.32 19.96 22.91
CA ASN A 141 9.11 18.73 23.12
C ASN A 141 8.25 17.48 23.37
N HIS A 142 7.07 17.59 24.00
CA HIS A 142 6.29 16.40 24.34
C HIS A 142 5.72 15.68 23.13
N LEU A 143 5.31 16.42 22.09
CA LEU A 143 4.84 15.84 20.84
C LEU A 143 5.95 15.06 20.12
N ILE A 144 7.17 15.60 20.14
CA ILE A 144 8.34 14.94 19.58
C ILE A 144 8.63 13.65 20.36
N ARG A 145 8.60 13.71 21.68
CA ARG A 145 8.83 12.55 22.56
C ARG A 145 7.78 11.46 22.35
N ILE A 146 6.51 11.84 22.22
CA ILE A 146 5.39 10.91 21.95
C ILE A 146 5.59 10.23 20.60
N LEU A 147 5.94 10.97 19.54
CA LEU A 147 6.20 10.36 18.24
C LEU A 147 7.40 9.41 18.29
N LEU A 148 8.47 9.79 18.97
CA LEU A 148 9.68 8.97 19.04
C LEU A 148 9.47 7.68 19.85
N HIS A 149 8.80 7.74 20.99
CA HIS A 149 8.78 6.64 21.95
C HIS A 149 7.39 6.02 22.16
N GLY A 150 6.34 6.62 21.57
CA GLY A 150 4.96 6.19 21.78
C GLY A 150 4.34 6.71 23.06
N LEU A 151 3.07 6.41 23.23
CA LEU A 151 2.27 6.82 24.38
C LEU A 151 1.36 5.66 24.79
N GLN A 152 1.23 5.40 26.08
CA GLN A 152 0.35 4.36 26.61
C GLN A 152 -0.36 4.78 27.90
N GLY A 153 -1.41 4.05 28.22
CA GLY A 153 -2.24 4.29 29.38
C GLY A 153 -3.29 5.38 29.16
N PRO A 154 -4.13 5.62 30.15
CA PRO A 154 -5.18 6.62 30.05
C PRO A 154 -4.60 8.04 29.95
N VAL A 155 -5.05 8.77 28.93
CA VAL A 155 -4.70 10.18 28.71
C VAL A 155 -5.96 11.01 28.62
N GLN A 156 -5.92 12.22 29.15
CA GLN A 156 -7.02 13.17 29.06
C GLN A 156 -6.73 14.21 27.96
N VAL A 157 -7.65 14.32 27.02
CA VAL A 157 -7.62 15.29 25.93
C VAL A 157 -9.00 15.91 25.78
N LYS A 158 -9.08 17.22 25.79
CA LYS A 158 -10.36 17.98 25.69
C LYS A 158 -11.41 17.52 26.73
N GLY A 159 -10.97 17.21 27.95
CA GLY A 159 -11.84 16.75 29.04
C GLY A 159 -12.34 15.31 28.93
N SER A 160 -11.96 14.56 27.89
CA SER A 160 -12.30 13.15 27.70
C SER A 160 -11.09 12.25 27.91
N THR A 161 -11.34 11.03 28.40
CA THR A 161 -10.28 10.02 28.62
C THR A 161 -10.16 9.09 27.42
N TYR A 162 -8.93 8.87 26.97
CA TYR A 162 -8.58 7.96 25.89
C TYR A 162 -7.57 6.93 26.39
N ASN A 163 -7.72 5.68 26.00
CA ASN A 163 -6.88 4.58 26.49
C ASN A 163 -6.29 3.71 25.37
N GLY A 164 -6.11 4.28 24.19
CA GLY A 164 -5.40 3.64 23.08
C GLY A 164 -3.89 3.75 23.24
N ALA A 165 -3.16 2.72 22.83
CA ALA A 165 -1.71 2.79 22.76
C ALA A 165 -1.28 3.40 21.42
N MET A 166 -0.36 4.36 21.47
CA MET A 166 0.30 4.93 20.30
C MET A 166 1.67 4.28 20.14
N ALA A 167 1.91 3.67 18.99
CA ALA A 167 3.20 3.06 18.67
C ALA A 167 4.32 4.11 18.48
N PRO A 168 5.58 3.77 18.76
CA PRO A 168 6.74 4.62 18.50
C PRO A 168 7.04 4.69 17.00
N TRP A 169 7.49 5.85 16.53
CA TRP A 169 7.87 6.13 15.14
C TRP A 169 9.33 6.51 15.00
N LYS A 170 10.21 5.84 15.76
CA LYS A 170 11.67 6.07 15.76
C LYS A 170 12.32 5.93 14.36
N GLN A 171 11.73 5.11 13.49
CA GLN A 171 12.21 4.86 12.14
C GLN A 171 12.05 6.06 11.19
N LEU A 172 11.21 7.02 11.52
CA LEU A 172 11.08 8.23 10.73
C LEU A 172 12.27 9.15 10.93
N LYS A 173 12.74 9.78 9.84
CA LYS A 173 13.80 10.79 9.87
C LYS A 173 13.32 12.05 10.59
N ASP A 174 14.25 12.82 11.18
CA ASP A 174 13.91 14.03 11.93
C ASP A 174 13.11 15.05 11.12
N GLY A 175 13.48 15.24 9.85
CA GLY A 175 12.74 16.09 8.94
C GLY A 175 11.31 15.59 8.67
N GLN A 176 11.09 14.29 8.62
CA GLN A 176 9.75 13.72 8.41
C GLN A 176 8.87 13.93 9.65
N ILE A 177 9.41 13.71 10.84
CA ILE A 177 8.72 13.98 12.11
C ILE A 177 8.38 15.46 12.21
N ALA A 178 9.33 16.35 11.91
CA ALA A 178 9.12 17.79 11.93
C ALA A 178 7.97 18.23 10.99
N MET A 179 7.91 17.67 9.79
CA MET A 179 6.85 17.96 8.80
C MET A 179 5.47 17.44 9.26
N ILE A 180 5.41 16.22 9.82
CA ILE A 180 4.16 15.67 10.39
C ILE A 180 3.66 16.57 11.53
N LEU A 181 4.54 16.93 12.46
CA LEU A 181 4.19 17.77 13.61
C LEU A 181 3.77 19.17 13.18
N THR A 182 4.46 19.75 12.19
CA THR A 182 4.07 21.05 11.62
C THR A 182 2.68 20.97 10.98
N TYR A 183 2.39 19.90 10.24
CA TYR A 183 1.09 19.68 9.64
C TYR A 183 -0.03 19.59 10.68
N ILE A 184 0.08 18.71 11.69
CA ILE A 184 -0.96 18.55 12.71
C ILE A 184 -1.17 19.81 13.56
N ARG A 185 -0.14 20.64 13.71
CA ARG A 185 -0.20 21.91 14.46
C ARG A 185 -0.82 23.05 13.68
N ASN A 186 -1.05 22.88 12.37
CA ASN A 186 -1.62 23.92 11.49
C ASN A 186 -2.82 23.46 10.66
N GLU A 187 -3.25 22.21 10.80
CA GLU A 187 -4.44 21.69 10.11
C GLU A 187 -5.66 21.72 11.05
N TRP A 188 -6.84 21.53 10.52
CA TRP A 188 -8.14 21.45 11.23
C TRP A 188 -8.45 22.66 12.12
N GLY A 189 -7.96 23.84 11.76
CA GLY A 189 -8.11 25.07 12.55
C GLY A 189 -7.10 25.22 13.69
N ASN A 190 -6.15 24.32 13.79
CA ASN A 190 -4.99 24.50 14.67
C ASN A 190 -4.12 25.65 14.14
N SER A 191 -3.46 26.38 15.05
CA SER A 191 -2.52 27.45 14.70
C SER A 191 -1.43 27.49 15.77
N ALA A 192 -0.33 26.80 15.51
CA ALA A 192 0.82 26.76 16.41
C ALA A 192 2.15 26.79 15.62
N PRO A 193 3.25 27.23 16.22
CA PRO A 193 4.53 27.35 15.55
C PRO A 193 4.98 26.03 14.92
N PRO A 194 5.69 26.07 13.76
CA PRO A 194 6.23 24.86 13.13
C PRO A 194 7.33 24.23 13.98
N ILE A 195 7.47 22.92 13.85
CA ILE A 195 8.58 22.16 14.45
C ILE A 195 9.70 22.01 13.44
N THR A 196 10.94 22.20 13.86
CA THR A 196 12.12 22.07 13.03
C THR A 196 12.78 20.70 13.17
N ALA A 197 13.47 20.23 12.14
CA ALA A 197 14.25 18.99 12.20
C ALA A 197 15.34 19.04 13.30
N GLY A 198 15.92 20.21 13.56
CA GLY A 198 16.90 20.39 14.62
C GLY A 198 16.34 20.17 16.04
N GLN A 199 15.10 20.61 16.28
CA GLN A 199 14.40 20.31 17.54
C GLN A 199 14.17 18.81 17.70
N VAL A 200 13.76 18.12 16.64
CA VAL A 200 13.57 16.66 16.67
C VAL A 200 14.88 15.93 16.94
N ALA A 201 15.97 16.28 16.23
CA ALA A 201 17.29 15.68 16.44
C ALA A 201 17.76 15.84 17.88
N LYS A 202 17.66 17.06 18.44
CA LYS A 202 18.01 17.33 19.83
C LYS A 202 17.26 16.43 20.81
N ILE A 203 15.93 16.32 20.67
CA ILE A 203 15.10 15.48 21.55
C ILE A 203 15.40 14.00 21.35
N ARG A 204 15.67 13.56 20.12
CA ARG A 204 16.07 12.17 19.85
C ARG A 204 17.37 11.81 20.59
N ASP A 205 18.37 12.70 20.56
CA ASP A 205 19.63 12.49 21.27
C ASP A 205 19.44 12.49 22.79
N GLU A 206 18.67 13.46 23.32
CA GLU A 206 18.33 13.52 24.75
C GLU A 206 17.59 12.29 25.25
N THR A 207 16.81 11.65 24.39
CA THR A 207 15.96 10.51 24.76
C THR A 207 16.45 9.18 24.20
N ALA A 208 17.70 9.09 23.75
CA ALA A 208 18.26 7.89 23.15
C ALA A 208 18.17 6.64 24.04
N GLY A 209 18.25 6.83 25.36
CA GLY A 209 18.11 5.77 26.35
C GLY A 209 16.68 5.39 26.72
N GLN A 210 15.68 6.09 26.18
CA GLN A 210 14.27 5.81 26.50
C GLN A 210 13.78 4.57 25.71
N THR A 211 13.40 3.53 26.42
CA THR A 211 12.91 2.27 25.86
C THR A 211 11.41 2.10 26.00
N GLU A 212 10.83 2.64 27.05
CA GLU A 212 9.42 2.49 27.37
C GLU A 212 8.57 3.62 26.75
N PRO A 213 7.33 3.35 26.33
CA PRO A 213 6.40 4.38 25.92
C PRO A 213 6.11 5.37 27.06
N TYR A 214 5.84 6.60 26.69
CA TYR A 214 5.43 7.61 27.67
C TYR A 214 4.00 7.39 28.17
N THR A 215 3.68 8.01 29.30
CA THR A 215 2.33 8.07 29.87
C THR A 215 1.89 9.53 30.00
N GLN A 216 0.66 9.79 30.45
CA GLN A 216 0.16 11.16 30.66
C GLN A 216 1.10 12.05 31.50
N LYS A 217 1.96 11.46 32.32
CA LYS A 217 2.93 12.19 33.15
C LYS A 217 4.03 12.91 32.35
N ILE A 218 4.18 12.61 31.06
CA ILE A 218 5.23 13.20 30.21
C ILE A 218 5.22 14.75 30.25
N GLY A 219 4.04 15.37 30.29
CA GLY A 219 3.91 16.81 30.30
C GLY A 219 4.33 17.47 31.63
N ARG A 220 4.45 16.71 32.73
CA ARG A 220 4.78 17.24 34.06
C ARG A 220 6.24 17.05 34.48
N ALA A 221 6.99 16.22 33.76
CA ALA A 221 8.33 15.80 34.16
C ALA A 221 9.46 16.61 33.51
N HIS A 222 9.16 17.52 32.60
CA HIS A 222 10.16 18.22 31.77
C HIS A 222 9.88 19.73 31.62
N VAL A 223 9.23 20.33 32.61
CA VAL A 223 9.17 21.79 32.77
C VAL A 223 10.30 22.23 33.70
#